data_4747fa3cc9cb85cf5727f381989102a2
#
_entry.id   4747fa3cc9cb85cf5727f381989102a2
#
_cell.length_a   1.000
_cell.length_b   1.000
_cell.length_c   1.000
_cell.angle_alpha   90.00
_cell.angle_beta   90.00
_cell.angle_gamma   90.00
#
_symmetry.space_group_name_H-M   'P 1'
#
loop_
_entity.id
_entity.type
_entity.pdbx_description
1 polymer ?
#
loop_
_entity_poly.entity_id
_entity_poly.type
_entity_poly.pdbx_seq_one_letter_code
_entity_poly.pdbx_strand_id
1 'polypeptide(L)'
;MPRNPGVTNETIIQMYKCGVSYKEMEPIIGISERAIRNVLYKHKVPMNREQYSGQPRKNKVNEDFFKIWTHEMAWILGLFVTDGHVNKKYHSIYFSQKDERILKMIAAYMEAAYVVAPTGPTRSTPLLIVNSKEIKKDLEALGIVAQKSLTVPFPNVPEAFMASFVRGGLMVMVGCKKQVM
;
A
#
# COMPACT_ATOMS: atom_id res chain seq x y z
N MET A 1 -8.66 10.00 -33.88
CA MET A 1 -7.82 9.54 -34.99
C MET A 1 -8.41 8.25 -35.53
N PRO A 2 -8.50 8.04 -36.85
CA PRO A 2 -8.91 6.77 -37.43
C PRO A 2 -7.84 5.72 -37.18
N ARG A 3 -8.24 4.45 -37.13
CA ARG A 3 -7.32 3.31 -37.02
C ARG A 3 -6.47 3.16 -38.27
N ASN A 4 -5.30 2.58 -38.14
CA ASN A 4 -4.48 2.19 -39.28
C ASN A 4 -5.24 1.16 -40.16
N PRO A 5 -5.10 1.19 -41.48
CA PRO A 5 -5.77 0.25 -42.39
C PRO A 5 -5.48 -1.20 -42.00
N GLY A 6 -6.53 -2.04 -41.99
CA GLY A 6 -6.44 -3.47 -41.68
C GLY A 6 -6.46 -3.83 -40.20
N VAL A 7 -6.51 -2.86 -39.27
CA VAL A 7 -6.58 -3.15 -37.81
C VAL A 7 -8.04 -3.37 -37.39
N THR A 8 -8.35 -4.57 -36.95
CA THR A 8 -9.67 -4.94 -36.43
C THR A 8 -9.71 -4.93 -34.88
N ASN A 9 -10.89 -5.09 -34.27
CA ASN A 9 -11.00 -5.25 -32.83
C ASN A 9 -10.33 -6.51 -32.34
N GLU A 10 -10.40 -7.58 -33.14
CA GLU A 10 -9.79 -8.87 -32.87
C GLU A 10 -8.27 -8.76 -32.79
N THR A 11 -7.67 -7.99 -33.72
CA THR A 11 -6.24 -7.71 -33.70
C THR A 11 -5.82 -7.02 -32.42
N ILE A 12 -6.56 -6.02 -31.97
CA ILE A 12 -6.32 -5.30 -30.71
C ILE A 12 -6.39 -6.25 -29.50
N ILE A 13 -7.42 -7.09 -29.47
CA ILE A 13 -7.63 -8.06 -28.39
C ILE A 13 -6.48 -9.09 -28.38
N GLN A 14 -6.07 -9.57 -29.54
CA GLN A 14 -5.01 -10.56 -29.65
C GLN A 14 -3.66 -9.99 -29.19
N MET A 15 -3.29 -8.78 -29.65
CA MET A 15 -2.08 -8.10 -29.19
C MET A 15 -2.06 -7.92 -27.67
N TYR A 16 -3.21 -7.53 -27.08
CA TYR A 16 -3.32 -7.38 -25.65
C TYR A 16 -3.15 -8.73 -24.91
N LYS A 17 -3.76 -9.82 -25.41
CA LYS A 17 -3.62 -11.16 -24.82
C LYS A 17 -2.18 -11.70 -24.95
N CYS A 18 -1.46 -11.31 -25.99
CA CYS A 18 -0.03 -11.63 -26.16
C CYS A 18 0.89 -10.80 -25.26
N GLY A 19 0.36 -9.89 -24.44
CA GLY A 19 1.16 -9.13 -23.49
C GLY A 19 1.76 -7.83 -24.04
N VAL A 20 1.36 -7.38 -25.23
CA VAL A 20 1.84 -6.10 -25.80
C VAL A 20 1.29 -4.94 -24.99
N SER A 21 2.15 -4.02 -24.57
CA SER A 21 1.73 -2.84 -23.79
C SER A 21 0.92 -1.85 -24.62
N TYR A 22 0.05 -1.07 -23.99
CA TYR A 22 -0.72 -0.04 -24.71
C TYR A 22 0.14 0.95 -25.46
N LYS A 23 1.28 1.31 -24.87
CA LYS A 23 2.24 2.25 -25.46
C LYS A 23 2.87 1.71 -26.77
N GLU A 24 3.13 0.41 -26.82
CA GLU A 24 3.62 -0.27 -28.02
C GLU A 24 2.51 -0.51 -29.05
N MET A 25 1.27 -0.73 -28.58
CA MET A 25 0.11 -0.89 -29.46
C MET A 25 -0.29 0.40 -30.17
N GLU A 26 -0.14 1.57 -29.52
CA GLU A 26 -0.57 2.87 -30.03
C GLU A 26 -0.03 3.18 -31.42
N PRO A 27 1.30 3.12 -31.69
CA PRO A 27 1.83 3.39 -33.03
C PRO A 27 1.43 2.34 -34.07
N ILE A 28 1.22 1.08 -33.67
CA ILE A 28 0.86 -0.02 -34.59
C ILE A 28 -0.61 0.11 -35.01
N ILE A 29 -1.49 0.47 -34.05
CA ILE A 29 -2.93 0.54 -34.26
C ILE A 29 -3.37 1.89 -34.79
N GLY A 30 -2.67 2.97 -34.45
CA GLY A 30 -2.97 4.34 -34.86
C GLY A 30 -4.04 5.02 -34.00
N ILE A 31 -4.46 4.45 -32.87
CA ILE A 31 -5.39 5.05 -31.92
C ILE A 31 -4.78 5.15 -30.53
N SER A 32 -5.25 6.12 -29.73
CA SER A 32 -4.74 6.36 -28.38
C SER A 32 -4.96 5.18 -27.44
N GLU A 33 -4.12 5.05 -26.41
CA GLU A 33 -4.26 4.06 -25.35
C GLU A 33 -5.67 4.04 -24.74
N ARG A 34 -6.30 5.20 -24.58
CA ARG A 34 -7.68 5.31 -24.09
C ARG A 34 -8.68 4.62 -25.01
N ALA A 35 -8.50 4.79 -26.32
CA ALA A 35 -9.37 4.14 -27.31
C ALA A 35 -9.15 2.62 -27.35
N ILE A 36 -7.90 2.16 -27.22
CA ILE A 36 -7.57 0.73 -27.08
C ILE A 36 -8.29 0.14 -25.87
N ARG A 37 -8.20 0.77 -24.70
CA ARG A 37 -8.91 0.33 -23.48
C ARG A 37 -10.41 0.24 -23.67
N ASN A 38 -11.00 1.23 -24.33
CA ASN A 38 -12.44 1.23 -24.59
C ASN A 38 -12.87 0.06 -25.47
N VAL A 39 -12.06 -0.36 -26.45
CA VAL A 39 -12.30 -1.56 -27.25
C VAL A 39 -12.27 -2.80 -26.36
N LEU A 40 -11.24 -2.97 -25.52
CA LEU A 40 -11.12 -4.11 -24.61
C LEU A 40 -12.28 -4.19 -23.62
N TYR A 41 -12.71 -3.07 -23.04
CA TYR A 41 -13.90 -2.98 -22.17
C TYR A 41 -15.19 -3.37 -22.90
N LYS A 42 -15.38 -2.84 -24.10
CA LYS A 42 -16.59 -3.14 -24.91
C LYS A 42 -16.70 -4.64 -25.20
N HIS A 43 -15.56 -5.30 -25.42
CA HIS A 43 -15.50 -6.74 -25.68
C HIS A 43 -15.33 -7.59 -24.41
N LYS A 44 -15.47 -6.99 -23.20
CA LYS A 44 -15.37 -7.67 -21.89
C LYS A 44 -14.10 -8.50 -21.73
N VAL A 45 -12.98 -8.06 -22.31
CA VAL A 45 -11.69 -8.75 -22.19
C VAL A 45 -11.21 -8.62 -20.75
N PRO A 46 -10.84 -9.73 -20.08
CA PRO A 46 -10.25 -9.68 -18.74
C PRO A 46 -9.00 -8.81 -18.74
N MET A 47 -8.96 -7.81 -17.86
CA MET A 47 -7.85 -6.87 -17.83
C MET A 47 -6.73 -7.42 -16.95
N ASN A 48 -5.54 -7.54 -17.52
CA ASN A 48 -4.34 -7.83 -16.74
C ASN A 48 -3.93 -6.54 -15.99
N ARG A 49 -4.10 -6.52 -14.66
CA ARG A 49 -3.80 -5.34 -13.84
C ARG A 49 -2.31 -4.99 -13.82
N GLU A 50 -1.42 -5.95 -14.02
CA GLU A 50 0.03 -5.71 -14.08
C GLU A 50 0.41 -4.97 -15.36
N GLN A 51 -0.17 -5.33 -16.50
CA GLN A 51 -0.04 -4.59 -17.76
C GLN A 51 -0.79 -3.26 -17.73
N TYR A 52 -1.92 -3.22 -16.98
CA TYR A 52 -2.76 -2.04 -16.90
C TYR A 52 -2.12 -0.90 -16.11
N SER A 53 -1.30 -1.22 -15.13
CA SER A 53 -0.69 -0.19 -14.29
C SER A 53 0.36 0.63 -15.02
N GLY A 54 0.87 0.21 -16.17
CA GLY A 54 1.80 0.96 -17.08
C GLY A 54 2.86 1.84 -16.41
N GLN A 55 2.63 2.08 -15.13
CA GLN A 55 3.53 2.76 -14.22
C GLN A 55 3.96 1.73 -13.16
N PRO A 56 5.26 1.40 -13.09
CA PRO A 56 5.77 0.66 -11.96
C PRO A 56 5.32 1.38 -10.68
N ARG A 57 4.90 0.63 -9.66
CA ARG A 57 4.56 1.23 -8.37
C ARG A 57 5.66 2.21 -7.98
N LYS A 58 5.30 3.48 -7.84
CA LYS A 58 6.26 4.52 -7.48
C LYS A 58 6.90 4.22 -6.11
N ASN A 59 6.15 3.56 -5.23
CA ASN A 59 6.57 3.21 -3.89
C ASN A 59 6.43 1.70 -3.70
N LYS A 60 7.55 0.99 -3.68
CA LYS A 60 7.60 -0.44 -3.38
C LYS A 60 7.36 -0.68 -1.90
N VAL A 61 6.81 -1.83 -1.55
CA VAL A 61 6.64 -2.33 -0.19
C VAL A 61 6.56 -3.85 -0.22
N ASN A 62 7.06 -4.53 0.79
CA ASN A 62 6.86 -5.95 0.98
C ASN A 62 5.40 -6.20 1.40
N GLU A 63 4.57 -6.67 0.47
CA GLU A 63 3.14 -6.89 0.70
C GLU A 63 2.85 -8.09 1.61
N ASP A 64 3.82 -8.99 1.77
CA ASP A 64 3.70 -10.18 2.60
C ASP A 64 4.17 -9.96 4.04
N PHE A 65 4.54 -8.72 4.40
CA PHE A 65 5.13 -8.39 5.69
C PHE A 65 4.28 -8.82 6.89
N PHE A 66 2.94 -8.69 6.83
CA PHE A 66 2.04 -9.07 7.91
C PHE A 66 1.53 -10.52 7.82
N LYS A 67 1.97 -11.31 6.84
CA LYS A 67 1.59 -12.74 6.69
C LYS A 67 2.45 -13.68 7.52
N ILE A 68 3.70 -13.30 7.78
CA ILE A 68 4.68 -14.14 8.47
C ILE A 68 5.07 -13.49 9.78
N TRP A 69 4.90 -14.21 10.90
CA TRP A 69 5.32 -13.72 12.21
C TRP A 69 6.84 -13.67 12.31
N THR A 70 7.36 -12.47 12.55
CA THR A 70 8.73 -12.18 12.92
C THR A 70 8.75 -11.21 14.11
N HIS A 71 9.90 -11.03 14.74
CA HIS A 71 10.03 -10.05 15.84
C HIS A 71 9.79 -8.62 15.35
N GLU A 72 10.25 -8.30 14.13
CA GLU A 72 10.06 -7.01 13.49
C GLU A 72 8.58 -6.77 13.17
N MET A 73 7.89 -7.77 12.60
CA MET A 73 6.46 -7.71 12.31
C MET A 73 5.66 -7.49 13.60
N ALA A 74 5.94 -8.26 14.64
CA ALA A 74 5.26 -8.13 15.93
C ALA A 74 5.51 -6.75 16.56
N TRP A 75 6.74 -6.24 16.50
CA TRP A 75 7.08 -4.92 17.00
C TRP A 75 6.32 -3.81 16.25
N ILE A 76 6.31 -3.87 14.89
CA ILE A 76 5.56 -2.91 14.06
C ILE A 76 4.06 -3.02 14.32
N LEU A 77 3.52 -4.22 14.47
CA LEU A 77 2.12 -4.44 14.78
C LEU A 77 1.74 -3.80 16.12
N GLY A 78 2.56 -3.97 17.16
CA GLY A 78 2.35 -3.34 18.47
C GLY A 78 2.33 -1.81 18.38
N LEU A 79 3.29 -1.22 17.66
CA LEU A 79 3.35 0.20 17.41
C LEU A 79 2.14 0.68 16.56
N PHE A 80 1.73 -0.14 15.58
CA PHE A 80 0.58 0.18 14.73
C PHE A 80 -0.74 0.15 15.51
N VAL A 81 -0.91 -0.76 16.45
CA VAL A 81 -2.11 -0.82 17.31
C VAL A 81 -2.27 0.47 18.12
N THR A 82 -1.20 1.07 18.57
CA THR A 82 -1.22 2.32 19.36
C THR A 82 -1.33 3.57 18.48
N ASP A 83 -0.39 3.79 17.56
CA ASP A 83 -0.25 5.02 16.79
C ASP A 83 -0.51 4.89 15.29
N GLY A 84 -0.76 3.66 14.78
CA GLY A 84 -1.09 3.45 13.39
C GLY A 84 -2.53 3.87 13.05
N HIS A 85 -2.77 4.19 11.80
CA HIS A 85 -4.10 4.53 11.30
C HIS A 85 -4.39 3.79 9.99
N VAL A 86 -5.56 3.16 9.90
CA VAL A 86 -6.08 2.55 8.67
C VAL A 86 -7.04 3.52 8.00
N ASN A 87 -6.78 3.87 6.74
CA ASN A 87 -7.68 4.74 6.00
C ASN A 87 -8.97 4.00 5.64
N LYS A 88 -10.12 4.62 5.91
CA LYS A 88 -11.43 4.04 5.62
C LYS A 88 -11.69 3.96 4.10
N LYS A 89 -11.33 5.01 3.37
CA LYS A 89 -11.67 5.18 1.94
C LYS A 89 -10.62 4.60 0.99
N TYR A 90 -9.34 4.71 1.36
CA TYR A 90 -8.22 4.32 0.51
C TYR A 90 -7.50 3.08 1.05
N HIS A 91 -6.75 2.41 0.17
CA HIS A 91 -5.90 1.28 0.53
C HIS A 91 -4.55 1.77 1.08
N SER A 92 -4.61 2.60 2.12
CA SER A 92 -3.43 3.18 2.76
C SER A 92 -3.48 3.03 4.27
N ILE A 93 -2.30 2.83 4.84
CA ILE A 93 -2.07 2.85 6.28
C ILE A 93 -1.05 3.94 6.59
N TYR A 94 -1.11 4.47 7.79
CA TYR A 94 -0.26 5.57 8.24
C TYR A 94 0.37 5.23 9.58
N PHE A 95 1.65 5.56 9.71
CA PHE A 95 2.35 5.58 10.98
C PHE A 95 2.70 7.02 11.29
N SER A 96 2.32 7.51 12.47
CA SER A 96 2.60 8.85 12.94
C SER A 96 3.56 8.79 14.11
N GLN A 97 4.75 9.40 14.00
CA GLN A 97 5.77 9.40 15.04
C GLN A 97 6.53 10.72 15.04
N LYS A 98 6.80 11.28 16.24
CA LYS A 98 7.61 12.50 16.38
C LYS A 98 9.07 12.23 15.96
N ASP A 99 9.59 11.06 16.30
CA ASP A 99 10.94 10.65 15.90
C ASP A 99 10.91 9.99 14.52
N GLU A 100 11.39 10.73 13.53
CA GLU A 100 11.47 10.26 12.14
C GLU A 100 12.36 9.00 11.98
N ARG A 101 13.31 8.77 12.89
CA ARG A 101 14.16 7.56 12.85
C ARG A 101 13.33 6.30 13.00
N ILE A 102 12.27 6.33 13.81
CA ILE A 102 11.35 5.20 13.98
C ILE A 102 10.61 4.95 12.66
N LEU A 103 10.14 5.99 11.98
CA LEU A 103 9.47 5.84 10.69
C LEU A 103 10.39 5.27 9.61
N LYS A 104 11.67 5.68 9.59
CA LYS A 104 12.68 5.13 8.69
C LYS A 104 12.96 3.65 8.99
N MET A 105 12.99 3.26 10.26
CA MET A 105 13.17 1.89 10.67
C MET A 105 11.97 1.01 10.28
N ILE A 106 10.75 1.50 10.46
CA ILE A 106 9.53 0.82 9.99
C ILE A 106 9.59 0.62 8.47
N ALA A 107 9.94 1.67 7.73
CA ALA A 107 10.05 1.60 6.28
C ALA A 107 11.11 0.58 5.84
N ALA A 108 12.26 0.53 6.51
CA ALA A 108 13.31 -0.44 6.23
C ALA A 108 12.86 -1.88 6.48
N TYR A 109 12.20 -2.18 7.60
CA TYR A 109 11.68 -3.52 7.88
C TYR A 109 10.59 -3.96 6.91
N MET A 110 9.73 -3.04 6.50
CA MET A 110 8.68 -3.30 5.51
C MET A 110 9.18 -3.26 4.06
N GLU A 111 10.48 -3.05 3.84
CA GLU A 111 11.06 -2.80 2.50
C GLU A 111 10.27 -1.74 1.72
N ALA A 112 9.73 -0.77 2.45
CA ALA A 112 8.89 0.26 1.89
C ALA A 112 9.72 1.44 1.40
N ALA A 113 9.39 1.97 0.24
CA ALA A 113 9.88 3.28 -0.15
C ALA A 113 9.42 4.30 0.88
N TYR A 114 10.37 4.99 1.50
CA TYR A 114 10.10 5.97 2.53
C TYR A 114 9.43 7.22 1.95
N VAL A 115 8.16 7.40 2.29
CA VAL A 115 7.38 8.54 1.85
C VAL A 115 6.86 9.26 3.09
N VAL A 116 7.42 10.43 3.37
CA VAL A 116 6.92 11.33 4.40
C VAL A 116 5.86 12.23 3.77
N ALA A 117 4.70 12.31 4.40
CA ALA A 117 3.73 13.31 4.00
C ALA A 117 4.27 14.70 4.32
N PRO A 118 4.09 15.68 3.41
CA PRO A 118 4.51 17.05 3.68
C PRO A 118 3.82 17.55 4.96
N THR A 119 4.62 18.10 5.87
CA THR A 119 4.12 18.80 7.04
C THR A 119 3.47 20.11 6.61
N GLY A 120 2.16 20.23 6.82
CA GLY A 120 1.43 21.47 6.58
C GLY A 120 1.35 22.30 7.86
N PRO A 121 0.80 23.52 7.80
CA PRO A 121 0.66 24.40 8.96
C PRO A 121 -0.14 23.78 10.12
N THR A 122 -0.92 22.74 9.84
CA THR A 122 -1.71 21.97 10.81
C THR A 122 -1.11 20.61 11.19
N ARG A 123 0.01 20.20 10.58
CA ARG A 123 0.69 18.93 10.83
C ARG A 123 2.14 19.14 11.22
N SER A 124 2.41 19.03 12.51
CA SER A 124 3.77 19.10 13.07
C SER A 124 4.46 17.74 13.21
N THR A 125 3.74 16.62 13.00
CA THR A 125 4.27 15.27 13.22
C THR A 125 4.52 14.58 11.89
N PRO A 126 5.72 14.02 11.66
CA PRO A 126 6.04 13.23 10.49
C PRO A 126 5.12 12.00 10.35
N LEU A 127 4.81 11.63 9.12
CA LEU A 127 3.87 10.58 8.78
C LEU A 127 4.43 9.68 7.69
N LEU A 128 4.63 8.41 7.98
CA LEU A 128 4.92 7.39 6.96
C LEU A 128 3.61 6.88 6.37
N ILE A 129 3.48 6.94 5.04
CA ILE A 129 2.32 6.46 4.29
C ILE A 129 2.70 5.21 3.52
N VAL A 130 1.98 4.13 3.73
CA VAL A 130 2.11 2.88 2.98
C VAL A 130 0.82 2.60 2.23
N ASN A 131 0.92 2.51 0.90
CA ASN A 131 -0.22 2.24 0.02
C ASN A 131 -0.17 0.79 -0.46
N SER A 132 -0.95 -0.09 0.16
CA SER A 132 -1.11 -1.49 -0.25
C SER A 132 -2.48 -2.01 0.17
N LYS A 133 -3.16 -2.65 -0.78
CA LYS A 133 -4.43 -3.31 -0.54
C LYS A 133 -4.25 -4.59 0.29
N GLU A 134 -3.16 -5.32 0.03
CA GLU A 134 -2.89 -6.60 0.70
C GLU A 134 -2.50 -6.35 2.17
N ILE A 135 -1.60 -5.41 2.44
CA ILE A 135 -1.26 -5.02 3.82
C ILE A 135 -2.51 -4.58 4.61
N LYS A 136 -3.41 -3.82 3.98
CA LYS A 136 -4.66 -3.42 4.63
C LYS A 136 -5.53 -4.62 4.97
N LYS A 137 -5.68 -5.60 4.06
CA LYS A 137 -6.42 -6.83 4.30
C LYS A 137 -5.81 -7.67 5.43
N ASP A 138 -4.47 -7.79 5.44
CA ASP A 138 -3.78 -8.58 6.46
C ASP A 138 -3.98 -7.96 7.85
N LEU A 139 -3.94 -6.64 7.96
CA LEU A 139 -4.26 -5.92 9.20
C LEU A 139 -5.73 -6.11 9.60
N GLU A 140 -6.66 -6.06 8.65
CA GLU A 140 -8.08 -6.33 8.90
C GLU A 140 -8.30 -7.78 9.39
N ALA A 141 -7.57 -8.76 8.84
CA ALA A 141 -7.58 -10.16 9.29
C ALA A 141 -7.01 -10.32 10.72
N LEU A 142 -6.05 -9.47 11.12
CA LEU A 142 -5.54 -9.38 12.49
C LEU A 142 -6.48 -8.60 13.43
N GLY A 143 -7.68 -8.20 12.97
CA GLY A 143 -8.67 -7.47 13.76
C GLY A 143 -8.46 -5.96 13.80
N ILE A 144 -7.54 -5.41 13.01
CA ILE A 144 -7.23 -3.97 13.02
C ILE A 144 -7.96 -3.29 11.87
N VAL A 145 -9.09 -2.69 12.16
CA VAL A 145 -9.95 -2.00 11.19
C VAL A 145 -9.82 -0.48 11.27
N ALA A 146 -10.39 0.22 10.29
CA ALA A 146 -10.49 1.68 10.35
C ALA A 146 -11.30 2.13 11.58
N GLN A 147 -10.91 3.26 12.18
CA GLN A 147 -11.53 3.81 13.41
C GLN A 147 -11.32 2.93 14.68
N LYS A 148 -10.19 2.28 14.76
CA LYS A 148 -9.82 1.31 15.82
C LYS A 148 -9.77 1.84 17.25
N SER A 149 -9.77 3.14 17.48
CA SER A 149 -9.38 3.78 18.76
C SER A 149 -10.18 3.32 20.01
N LEU A 150 -11.33 2.70 19.83
CA LEU A 150 -12.19 2.27 20.95
C LEU A 150 -12.57 0.78 20.91
N THR A 151 -12.25 0.04 19.87
CA THR A 151 -12.84 -1.30 19.64
C THR A 151 -11.85 -2.35 19.12
N VAL A 152 -10.55 -2.08 19.12
CA VAL A 152 -9.57 -3.07 18.64
C VAL A 152 -9.47 -4.22 19.65
N PRO A 153 -9.86 -5.44 19.28
CA PRO A 153 -9.56 -6.60 20.09
C PRO A 153 -8.04 -6.78 20.16
N PHE A 154 -7.55 -7.29 21.27
CA PHE A 154 -6.13 -7.64 21.38
C PHE A 154 -5.83 -8.69 20.29
N PRO A 155 -4.87 -8.43 19.37
CA PRO A 155 -4.57 -9.38 18.31
C PRO A 155 -4.03 -10.68 18.91
N ASN A 156 -4.33 -11.81 18.25
CA ASN A 156 -3.81 -13.12 18.67
C ASN A 156 -2.33 -13.23 18.31
N VAL A 157 -1.47 -12.74 19.20
CA VAL A 157 -0.01 -12.73 19.02
C VAL A 157 0.56 -14.03 19.57
N PRO A 158 1.32 -14.81 18.77
CA PRO A 158 1.99 -16.00 19.29
C PRO A 158 2.97 -15.66 20.43
N GLU A 159 3.06 -16.52 21.43
CA GLU A 159 3.81 -16.28 22.66
C GLU A 159 5.28 -15.89 22.39
N ALA A 160 5.91 -16.55 21.44
CA ALA A 160 7.29 -16.24 21.04
C ALA A 160 7.52 -14.77 20.60
N PHE A 161 6.49 -14.10 20.10
CA PHE A 161 6.58 -12.72 19.59
C PHE A 161 5.96 -11.69 20.52
N MET A 162 5.32 -12.13 21.63
CA MET A 162 4.59 -11.27 22.55
C MET A 162 5.46 -10.15 23.12
N ALA A 163 6.70 -10.46 23.53
CA ALA A 163 7.63 -9.44 24.05
C ALA A 163 7.94 -8.33 23.04
N SER A 164 8.09 -8.69 21.76
CA SER A 164 8.33 -7.71 20.69
C SER A 164 7.09 -6.86 20.41
N PHE A 165 5.92 -7.47 20.41
CA PHE A 165 4.65 -6.76 20.26
C PHE A 165 4.42 -5.73 21.38
N VAL A 166 4.58 -6.15 22.64
CA VAL A 166 4.42 -5.25 23.80
C VAL A 166 5.45 -4.11 23.75
N ARG A 167 6.69 -4.40 23.39
CA ARG A 167 7.73 -3.36 23.21
C ARG A 167 7.33 -2.31 22.18
N GLY A 168 6.75 -2.74 21.04
CA GLY A 168 6.23 -1.83 20.03
C GLY A 168 5.15 -0.91 20.57
N GLY A 169 4.17 -1.45 21.27
CA GLY A 169 3.08 -0.69 21.89
C GLY A 169 3.55 0.28 22.98
N LEU A 170 4.51 -0.12 23.82
CA LEU A 170 5.04 0.72 24.90
C LEU A 170 5.92 1.87 24.40
N MET A 171 6.58 1.74 23.24
CA MET A 171 7.48 2.76 22.71
C MET A 171 6.77 4.10 22.51
N VAL A 172 5.51 4.08 22.20
CA VAL A 172 4.65 5.25 22.04
C VAL A 172 4.39 5.96 23.37
N MET A 173 4.19 5.19 24.44
CA MET A 173 3.88 5.75 25.78
C MET A 173 5.07 6.47 26.41
N VAL A 174 6.30 6.00 26.12
CA VAL A 174 7.54 6.60 26.67
C VAL A 174 7.88 7.93 25.99
N GLY A 175 7.53 8.10 24.71
CA GLY A 175 7.72 9.36 23.97
C GLY A 175 6.84 10.51 24.49
N CYS A 176 5.75 10.21 25.20
CA CYS A 176 4.82 11.21 25.72
C CYS A 176 5.26 11.83 27.07
N LYS A 177 6.22 11.24 27.79
CA LYS A 177 6.60 11.65 29.16
C LYS A 177 7.76 12.67 29.25
N LYS A 178 8.28 13.21 28.15
CA LYS A 178 9.34 14.22 28.19
C LYS A 178 8.87 15.66 27.96
N GLN A 179 7.71 16.02 28.46
CA GLN A 179 7.28 17.44 28.51
C GLN A 179 6.55 17.73 29.82
N VAL A 180 7.21 17.47 30.95
CA VAL A 180 6.93 18.16 32.22
C VAL A 180 8.27 18.38 32.88
N MET A 181 8.86 19.48 32.57
CA MET A 181 9.67 20.38 33.40
C MET A 181 9.90 21.68 32.61
#